data_a7eb1132347d2994f454c5bde4996f9b
#
_entry.id   a7eb1132347d2994f454c5bde4996f9b
#
_cell.length_a   1.000
_cell.length_b   1.000
_cell.length_c   1.000
_cell.angle_alpha   90.00
_cell.angle_beta   90.00
_cell.angle_gamma   90.00
#
_symmetry.space_group_name_H-M   'P 1'
#
loop_
_entity.id
_entity.type
_entity.pdbx_description
1 polymer ?
#
loop_
_entity_poly.entity_id
_entity_poly.type
_entity_poly.pdbx_seq_one_letter_code
_entity_poly.pdbx_strand_id
1 'polypeptide(L)'
;GVEHAILHLLYSRFFMQALSHQNNLFNIKEPFSGLFTQGMVCHETYKDENNNWVSPDELITKDGKKILRDSGMNVKIGPSESMSKSKKNTIDPEKIIKDYGADSVRLFILSDSPPEKDVQWSDEGINSSYKFLQKLWVLNQKIIQEIEANHPPSQNNNLDKITNKFIKDITQNIENFSYNKIIANLHETYTGLNKIILNKIEKEKLVENYKKILIVISPIIPHFSNECLEMINIKENLLWPKVEEKFLFEENIKFIIQFNGKTRKIIVSKKNTTESLLLNKIKEDNKLNEYLNNKNIQKKIFIPNKLINIITN
;
A
#
# COMPACT_ATOMS: atom_id res chain seq x y z
N GLY A 1 -1.10 16.05 14.74
CA GLY A 1 -1.70 16.94 13.77
C GLY A 1 -1.13 18.35 13.87
N VAL A 2 -1.55 19.21 12.99
CA VAL A 2 -1.07 20.61 12.91
C VAL A 2 -1.32 21.41 14.19
N GLU A 3 -2.31 21.05 15.01
CA GLU A 3 -2.63 21.68 16.29
C GLU A 3 -1.45 21.63 17.28
N HIS A 4 -0.61 20.60 17.17
CA HIS A 4 0.55 20.44 18.03
C HIS A 4 1.78 21.24 17.57
N ALA A 5 1.71 21.87 16.40
CA ALA A 5 2.78 22.71 15.87
C ALA A 5 3.09 23.89 16.82
N ILE A 6 2.09 24.50 17.43
CA ILE A 6 2.27 25.60 18.40
C ILE A 6 2.63 25.03 19.77
N LEU A 7 1.77 24.21 20.38
CA LEU A 7 1.97 23.74 21.75
C LEU A 7 3.22 22.89 21.92
N HIS A 8 3.25 21.72 21.26
CA HIS A 8 4.35 20.77 21.44
C HIS A 8 5.67 21.31 20.91
N LEU A 9 5.71 21.86 19.71
CA LEU A 9 6.95 22.33 19.11
C LEU A 9 7.51 23.57 19.80
N LEU A 10 6.66 24.52 20.19
CA LEU A 10 7.10 25.73 20.88
C LEU A 10 7.68 25.38 22.26
N TYR A 11 7.01 24.53 23.04
CA TYR A 11 7.49 24.12 24.35
C TYR A 11 8.79 23.30 24.25
N SER A 12 8.88 22.36 23.31
CA SER A 12 10.10 21.55 23.14
C SER A 12 11.30 22.42 22.73
N ARG A 13 11.11 23.39 21.83
CA ARG A 13 12.15 24.35 21.45
C ARG A 13 12.59 25.22 22.62
N PHE A 14 11.62 25.78 23.34
CA PHE A 14 11.94 26.59 24.53
C PHE A 14 12.72 25.78 25.55
N PHE A 15 12.30 24.54 25.83
CA PHE A 15 12.95 23.68 26.80
C PHE A 15 14.38 23.35 26.40
N MET A 16 14.62 22.99 25.12
CA MET A 16 15.95 22.72 24.59
C MET A 16 16.86 23.94 24.63
N GLN A 17 16.34 25.11 24.27
CA GLN A 17 17.10 26.37 24.33
C GLN A 17 17.42 26.77 25.78
N ALA A 18 16.48 26.59 26.72
CA ALA A 18 16.71 26.85 28.14
C ALA A 18 17.81 25.91 28.71
N LEU A 19 17.78 24.61 28.39
CA LEU A 19 18.80 23.66 28.81
C LEU A 19 20.17 23.95 28.19
N SER A 20 20.22 24.43 26.95
CA SER A 20 21.47 24.78 26.29
C SER A 20 22.02 26.17 26.67
N HIS A 21 21.22 26.98 27.39
CA HIS A 21 21.63 28.31 27.80
C HIS A 21 22.75 28.22 28.86
N GLN A 22 23.89 28.81 28.55
CA GLN A 22 25.07 28.83 29.41
C GLN A 22 25.58 27.43 29.84
N ASN A 23 25.18 26.36 29.12
CA ASN A 23 25.58 24.99 29.42
C ASN A 23 26.49 24.42 28.34
N ASN A 24 27.77 24.22 28.67
CA ASN A 24 28.78 23.71 27.74
C ASN A 24 28.64 22.22 27.46
N LEU A 25 27.84 21.49 28.24
CA LEU A 25 27.62 20.06 28.08
C LEU A 25 26.45 19.74 27.12
N PHE A 26 25.64 20.75 26.81
CA PHE A 26 24.42 20.57 26.03
C PHE A 26 24.35 21.60 24.88
N ASN A 27 24.80 21.19 23.68
CA ASN A 27 24.91 22.09 22.54
C ASN A 27 23.75 22.00 21.52
N ILE A 28 22.71 21.18 21.80
CA ILE A 28 21.58 21.02 20.89
C ILE A 28 20.54 22.10 21.19
N LYS A 29 20.33 23.04 20.26
CA LYS A 29 19.36 24.14 20.39
C LYS A 29 17.99 23.83 19.82
N GLU A 30 17.93 23.00 18.79
CA GLU A 30 16.70 22.60 18.12
C GLU A 30 16.42 21.11 18.39
N PRO A 31 15.23 20.77 18.93
CA PRO A 31 14.91 19.38 19.32
C PRO A 31 14.67 18.45 18.13
N PHE A 32 14.32 18.99 16.97
CA PHE A 32 13.92 18.21 15.81
C PHE A 32 14.61 18.73 14.54
N SER A 33 15.03 17.82 13.67
CA SER A 33 15.62 18.14 12.36
C SER A 33 14.58 18.39 11.27
N GLY A 34 13.33 18.01 11.48
CA GLY A 34 12.25 18.18 10.52
C GLY A 34 10.87 18.11 11.16
N LEU A 35 9.87 18.59 10.45
CA LEU A 35 8.46 18.55 10.84
C LEU A 35 7.67 17.81 9.77
N PHE A 36 6.91 16.81 10.19
CA PHE A 36 5.91 16.15 9.38
C PHE A 36 4.54 16.32 10.03
N THR A 37 3.61 17.00 9.35
CA THR A 37 2.24 17.20 9.84
C THR A 37 1.30 16.22 9.14
N GLN A 38 0.73 15.29 9.89
CA GLN A 38 -0.30 14.39 9.38
C GLN A 38 -1.67 15.05 9.40
N GLY A 39 -2.54 14.61 8.49
CA GLY A 39 -3.95 14.98 8.44
C GLY A 39 -4.75 14.45 9.63
N MET A 40 -6.00 14.86 9.72
CA MET A 40 -6.94 14.47 10.77
C MET A 40 -7.75 13.25 10.34
N VAL A 41 -8.23 12.49 11.32
CA VAL A 41 -9.28 11.51 11.07
C VAL A 41 -10.62 12.24 11.22
N CYS A 42 -11.37 12.25 10.12
CA CYS A 42 -12.65 12.93 10.00
C CYS A 42 -13.80 11.92 9.94
N HIS A 43 -14.95 12.33 10.42
CA HIS A 43 -16.17 11.54 10.34
C HIS A 43 -17.38 12.46 10.09
N GLU A 44 -18.41 11.92 9.46
CA GLU A 44 -19.69 12.61 9.29
C GLU A 44 -20.23 13.08 10.62
N THR A 45 -20.95 14.20 10.58
CA THR A 45 -21.66 14.75 11.74
C THR A 45 -23.15 14.49 11.58
N TYR A 46 -23.84 14.27 12.70
CA TYR A 46 -25.27 13.93 12.71
C TYR A 46 -26.01 14.85 13.67
N LYS A 47 -27.21 15.28 13.27
CA LYS A 47 -28.13 16.05 14.10
C LYS A 47 -29.53 15.46 14.08
N ASP A 48 -30.20 15.50 15.24
CA ASP A 48 -31.61 15.22 15.36
C ASP A 48 -32.48 16.37 14.80
N GLU A 49 -33.77 16.20 14.83
CA GLU A 49 -34.75 17.21 14.39
C GLU A 49 -34.68 18.51 15.21
N ASN A 50 -34.19 18.45 16.46
CA ASN A 50 -33.99 19.57 17.35
C ASN A 50 -32.60 20.24 17.18
N ASN A 51 -31.81 19.85 16.16
CA ASN A 51 -30.45 20.31 15.95
C ASN A 51 -29.43 19.90 17.02
N ASN A 52 -29.73 18.94 17.89
CA ASN A 52 -28.75 18.38 18.80
C ASN A 52 -27.80 17.41 18.09
N TRP A 53 -26.53 17.39 18.48
CA TRP A 53 -25.56 16.46 17.97
C TRP A 53 -25.87 15.01 18.42
N VAL A 54 -25.81 14.06 17.49
CA VAL A 54 -26.07 12.64 17.70
C VAL A 54 -24.78 11.86 17.46
N SER A 55 -24.51 10.89 18.34
CA SER A 55 -23.35 9.98 18.17
C SER A 55 -23.61 8.93 17.10
N PRO A 56 -22.58 8.49 16.34
CA PRO A 56 -22.69 7.35 15.43
C PRO A 56 -23.25 6.08 16.10
N ASP A 57 -22.93 5.86 17.38
CA ASP A 57 -23.44 4.69 18.14
C ASP A 57 -24.93 4.73 18.42
N GLU A 58 -25.56 5.91 18.36
CA GLU A 58 -27.00 6.09 18.52
C GLU A 58 -27.78 5.83 17.23
N LEU A 59 -27.06 5.53 16.11
CA LEU A 59 -27.66 5.39 14.78
C LEU A 59 -27.77 3.92 14.34
N ILE A 60 -28.75 3.67 13.47
CA ILE A 60 -28.84 2.47 12.64
C ILE A 60 -29.14 2.86 11.19
N THR A 61 -28.76 2.01 10.27
CA THR A 61 -29.11 2.18 8.85
C THR A 61 -30.33 1.31 8.53
N LYS A 62 -31.43 1.95 8.10
CA LYS A 62 -32.64 1.29 7.65
C LYS A 62 -33.05 1.84 6.29
N ASP A 63 -33.25 0.95 5.31
CA ASP A 63 -33.62 1.31 3.93
C ASP A 63 -32.68 2.38 3.32
N GLY A 64 -31.39 2.27 3.62
CA GLY A 64 -30.37 3.20 3.12
C GLY A 64 -30.33 4.57 3.81
N LYS A 65 -31.16 4.79 4.84
CA LYS A 65 -31.20 6.02 5.64
C LYS A 65 -30.66 5.78 7.05
N LYS A 66 -29.91 6.76 7.57
CA LYS A 66 -29.51 6.76 8.98
C LYS A 66 -30.64 7.33 9.84
N ILE A 67 -31.02 6.57 10.85
CA ILE A 67 -32.10 6.92 11.79
C ILE A 67 -31.64 6.67 13.23
N LEU A 68 -32.24 7.36 14.19
CA LEU A 68 -32.04 7.09 15.60
C LEU A 68 -32.49 5.69 15.97
N ARG A 69 -31.66 4.95 16.67
CA ARG A 69 -31.91 3.57 17.09
C ARG A 69 -33.17 3.47 17.97
N ASP A 70 -33.32 4.37 18.92
CA ASP A 70 -34.35 4.28 19.96
C ASP A 70 -35.71 4.76 19.48
N SER A 71 -35.75 5.81 18.65
CA SER A 71 -37.01 6.45 18.21
C SER A 71 -37.40 6.16 16.76
N GLY A 72 -36.45 5.69 15.94
CA GLY A 72 -36.66 5.53 14.50
C GLY A 72 -36.74 6.85 13.71
N MET A 73 -36.51 8.00 14.37
CA MET A 73 -36.54 9.30 13.72
C MET A 73 -35.35 9.51 12.79
N ASN A 74 -35.57 10.24 11.70
CA ASN A 74 -34.53 10.59 10.77
C ASN A 74 -33.48 11.52 11.41
N VAL A 75 -32.24 11.42 10.97
CA VAL A 75 -31.18 12.35 11.33
C VAL A 75 -30.72 13.12 10.11
N LYS A 76 -30.31 14.36 10.32
CA LYS A 76 -29.68 15.18 9.31
C LYS A 76 -28.18 14.85 9.28
N ILE A 77 -27.68 14.40 8.14
CA ILE A 77 -26.27 14.13 7.91
C ILE A 77 -25.60 15.45 7.54
N GLY A 78 -24.59 15.86 8.30
CA GLY A 78 -23.75 17.01 8.05
C GLY A 78 -22.41 16.63 7.40
N PRO A 79 -21.53 17.62 7.17
CA PRO A 79 -20.23 17.39 6.56
C PRO A 79 -19.35 16.50 7.44
N SER A 80 -18.41 15.82 6.78
CA SER A 80 -17.33 15.13 7.48
C SER A 80 -16.33 16.16 8.01
N GLU A 81 -16.09 16.11 9.30
CA GLU A 81 -15.20 17.03 10.01
C GLU A 81 -14.29 16.25 10.97
N SER A 82 -13.23 16.90 11.43
CA SER A 82 -12.35 16.29 12.43
C SER A 82 -13.13 15.83 13.65
N MET A 83 -12.84 14.63 14.12
CA MET A 83 -13.54 14.02 15.24
C MET A 83 -13.40 14.85 16.51
N SER A 84 -14.52 15.15 17.16
CA SER A 84 -14.53 15.87 18.44
C SER A 84 -15.67 15.39 19.35
N LYS A 85 -15.41 15.38 20.65
CA LYS A 85 -16.43 15.02 21.67
C LYS A 85 -17.61 16.00 21.66
N SER A 86 -17.37 17.28 21.36
CA SER A 86 -18.43 18.32 21.34
C SER A 86 -19.43 18.12 20.20
N LYS A 87 -18.99 17.58 19.07
CA LYS A 87 -19.84 17.24 17.91
C LYS A 87 -20.34 15.80 17.94
N LYS A 88 -19.94 15.03 18.93
CA LYS A 88 -20.26 13.61 19.09
C LYS A 88 -19.95 12.73 17.85
N ASN A 89 -19.05 13.16 16.96
CA ASN A 89 -18.67 12.43 15.75
C ASN A 89 -17.43 11.55 15.94
N THR A 90 -17.14 11.17 17.17
CA THR A 90 -16.01 10.30 17.52
C THR A 90 -16.38 8.83 17.35
N ILE A 91 -15.41 8.05 16.88
CA ILE A 91 -15.46 6.58 16.86
C ILE A 91 -14.64 6.06 18.04
N ASP A 92 -15.18 5.11 18.77
CA ASP A 92 -14.48 4.47 19.89
C ASP A 92 -13.40 3.50 19.38
N PRO A 93 -12.11 3.79 19.59
CA PRO A 93 -11.03 2.94 19.12
C PRO A 93 -11.06 1.54 19.78
N GLU A 94 -11.45 1.43 21.05
CA GLU A 94 -11.47 0.16 21.77
C GLU A 94 -12.48 -0.80 21.15
N LYS A 95 -13.66 -0.29 20.82
CA LYS A 95 -14.72 -1.06 20.17
C LYS A 95 -14.27 -1.54 18.78
N ILE A 96 -13.69 -0.64 17.97
CA ILE A 96 -13.24 -0.98 16.62
C ILE A 96 -12.09 -2.00 16.66
N ILE A 97 -11.14 -1.83 17.58
CA ILE A 97 -10.04 -2.80 17.75
C ILE A 97 -10.57 -4.16 18.20
N LYS A 98 -11.57 -4.19 19.07
CA LYS A 98 -12.21 -5.43 19.50
C LYS A 98 -12.92 -6.16 18.36
N ASP A 99 -13.61 -5.41 17.49
CA ASP A 99 -14.43 -5.97 16.41
C ASP A 99 -13.59 -6.37 15.18
N TYR A 100 -12.54 -5.61 14.84
CA TYR A 100 -11.76 -5.76 13.60
C TYR A 100 -10.28 -6.08 13.82
N GLY A 101 -9.76 -5.92 15.03
CA GLY A 101 -8.33 -6.04 15.33
C GLY A 101 -7.53 -4.78 14.99
N ALA A 102 -6.44 -4.58 15.72
CA ALA A 102 -5.60 -3.39 15.57
C ALA A 102 -4.96 -3.28 14.17
N ASP A 103 -4.53 -4.40 13.57
CA ASP A 103 -3.91 -4.41 12.24
C ASP A 103 -4.87 -3.97 11.14
N SER A 104 -6.18 -4.28 11.26
CA SER A 104 -7.19 -3.79 10.31
C SER A 104 -7.35 -2.27 10.39
N VAL A 105 -7.35 -1.71 11.60
CA VAL A 105 -7.39 -0.26 11.82
C VAL A 105 -6.16 0.41 11.22
N ARG A 106 -4.98 -0.15 11.44
CA ARG A 106 -3.72 0.35 10.86
C ARG A 106 -3.74 0.33 9.34
N LEU A 107 -4.17 -0.78 8.74
CA LEU A 107 -4.34 -0.89 7.29
C LEU A 107 -5.28 0.18 6.74
N PHE A 108 -6.44 0.38 7.38
CA PHE A 108 -7.42 1.37 6.96
C PHE A 108 -6.84 2.79 6.99
N ILE A 109 -6.29 3.21 8.13
CA ILE A 109 -5.74 4.56 8.31
C ILE A 109 -4.60 4.85 7.33
N LEU A 110 -3.77 3.85 7.03
CA LEU A 110 -2.61 4.02 6.15
C LEU A 110 -2.95 3.87 4.66
N SER A 111 -4.11 3.33 4.30
CA SER A 111 -4.46 3.02 2.91
C SER A 111 -5.13 4.15 2.14
N ASP A 112 -5.93 4.98 2.83
CA ASP A 112 -6.89 5.89 2.19
C ASP A 112 -6.18 7.00 1.40
N SER A 113 -5.26 7.73 2.04
CA SER A 113 -4.65 8.93 1.49
C SER A 113 -3.17 9.03 1.85
N PRO A 114 -2.40 9.89 1.16
CA PRO A 114 -1.13 10.34 1.69
C PRO A 114 -1.29 10.89 3.11
N PRO A 115 -0.37 10.62 4.03
CA PRO A 115 -0.57 10.89 5.46
C PRO A 115 -0.69 12.38 5.83
N GLU A 116 -0.39 13.30 4.91
CA GLU A 116 -0.61 14.75 5.08
C GLU A 116 -2.08 15.15 4.88
N LYS A 117 -2.89 14.28 4.27
CA LYS A 117 -4.31 14.52 4.01
C LYS A 117 -5.18 13.93 5.08
N ASP A 118 -6.36 14.51 5.24
CA ASP A 118 -7.37 13.99 6.14
C ASP A 118 -7.87 12.62 5.67
N VAL A 119 -8.07 11.73 6.65
CA VAL A 119 -8.65 10.40 6.45
C VAL A 119 -10.12 10.44 6.78
N GLN A 120 -10.98 10.04 5.84
CA GLN A 120 -12.41 9.94 6.08
C GLN A 120 -12.72 8.56 6.67
N TRP A 121 -13.24 8.54 7.91
CA TRP A 121 -13.69 7.28 8.50
C TRP A 121 -14.89 6.73 7.74
N SER A 122 -14.86 5.45 7.40
CA SER A 122 -15.99 4.73 6.83
C SER A 122 -16.03 3.27 7.30
N ASP A 123 -17.22 2.79 7.58
CA ASP A 123 -17.44 1.41 8.00
C ASP A 123 -17.12 0.41 6.87
N GLU A 124 -17.33 0.83 5.61
CA GLU A 124 -16.94 0.04 4.44
C GLU A 124 -15.43 -0.06 4.32
N GLY A 125 -14.70 1.02 4.62
CA GLY A 125 -13.25 1.07 4.55
C GLY A 125 -12.59 0.15 5.56
N ILE A 126 -13.02 0.20 6.84
CA ILE A 126 -12.48 -0.71 7.88
C ILE A 126 -12.83 -2.17 7.58
N ASN A 127 -14.06 -2.45 7.13
CA ASN A 127 -14.48 -3.81 6.77
C ASN A 127 -13.66 -4.34 5.57
N SER A 128 -13.35 -3.50 4.59
CA SER A 128 -12.50 -3.87 3.45
C SER A 128 -11.07 -4.21 3.89
N SER A 129 -10.51 -3.44 4.81
CA SER A 129 -9.19 -3.70 5.40
C SER A 129 -9.17 -5.01 6.19
N TYR A 130 -10.21 -5.27 6.98
CA TYR A 130 -10.36 -6.52 7.70
C TYR A 130 -10.45 -7.73 6.76
N LYS A 131 -11.28 -7.65 5.71
CA LYS A 131 -11.37 -8.71 4.68
C LYS A 131 -10.04 -8.93 3.96
N PHE A 132 -9.26 -7.90 3.76
CA PHE A 132 -7.95 -8.06 3.16
C PHE A 132 -6.97 -8.76 4.11
N LEU A 133 -6.99 -8.43 5.40
CA LEU A 133 -6.20 -9.14 6.41
C LEU A 133 -6.57 -10.64 6.49
N GLN A 134 -7.88 -10.95 6.40
CA GLN A 134 -8.32 -12.35 6.31
C GLN A 134 -7.78 -13.07 5.06
N LYS A 135 -7.72 -12.38 3.90
CA LYS A 135 -7.10 -12.95 2.68
C LYS A 135 -5.60 -13.19 2.85
N LEU A 136 -4.89 -12.29 3.53
CA LEU A 136 -3.49 -12.51 3.88
C LEU A 136 -3.31 -13.72 4.79
N TRP A 137 -4.22 -13.91 5.75
CA TRP A 137 -4.20 -15.08 6.62
C TRP A 137 -4.42 -16.39 5.86
N VAL A 138 -5.37 -16.41 4.94
CA VAL A 138 -5.59 -17.59 4.06
C VAL A 138 -4.36 -17.88 3.20
N LEU A 139 -3.68 -16.84 2.69
CA LEU A 139 -2.42 -17.01 1.96
C LEU A 139 -1.32 -17.57 2.87
N ASN A 140 -1.20 -17.08 4.11
CA ASN A 140 -0.25 -17.62 5.08
C ASN A 140 -0.47 -19.12 5.31
N GLN A 141 -1.72 -19.57 5.49
CA GLN A 141 -2.02 -21.00 5.66
C GLN A 141 -1.56 -21.83 4.45
N LYS A 142 -1.76 -21.33 3.23
CA LYS A 142 -1.27 -21.99 2.01
C LYS A 142 0.27 -22.05 1.97
N ILE A 143 0.94 -20.97 2.35
CA ILE A 143 2.40 -20.92 2.40
C ILE A 143 2.94 -21.97 3.39
N ILE A 144 2.32 -22.09 4.56
CA ILE A 144 2.71 -23.10 5.57
C ILE A 144 2.53 -24.52 5.01
N GLN A 145 1.41 -24.81 4.35
CA GLN A 145 1.19 -26.10 3.71
C GLN A 145 2.26 -26.42 2.66
N GLU A 146 2.69 -25.45 1.86
CA GLU A 146 3.76 -25.64 0.87
C GLU A 146 5.14 -25.81 1.55
N ILE A 147 5.40 -25.15 2.68
CA ILE A 147 6.61 -25.34 3.48
C ILE A 147 6.65 -26.77 4.06
N GLU A 148 5.53 -27.27 4.54
CA GLU A 148 5.41 -28.65 5.09
C GLU A 148 5.52 -29.71 3.98
N ALA A 149 5.04 -29.42 2.78
CA ALA A 149 5.14 -30.31 1.62
C ALA A 149 6.59 -30.56 1.14
N ASN A 150 7.54 -29.71 1.55
CA ASN A 150 8.99 -29.88 1.37
C ASN A 150 9.38 -30.22 -0.08
N HIS A 151 9.07 -29.34 -1.03
CA HIS A 151 9.36 -29.55 -2.44
C HIS A 151 10.87 -29.50 -2.75
N PRO A 152 11.34 -30.24 -3.78
CA PRO A 152 12.74 -30.24 -4.19
C PRO A 152 13.18 -28.89 -4.76
N PRO A 153 14.50 -28.62 -4.83
CA PRO A 153 15.03 -27.40 -5.39
C PRO A 153 14.51 -27.10 -6.79
N SER A 154 14.12 -25.83 -7.01
CA SER A 154 13.68 -25.36 -8.31
C SER A 154 14.49 -24.11 -8.73
N GLN A 155 14.82 -24.02 -10.01
CA GLN A 155 15.55 -22.87 -10.57
C GLN A 155 14.69 -21.61 -10.78
N ASN A 156 13.45 -21.62 -10.30
CA ASN A 156 12.53 -20.50 -10.48
C ASN A 156 12.86 -19.35 -9.53
N ASN A 157 13.30 -18.22 -10.08
CA ASN A 157 13.66 -17.00 -9.33
C ASN A 157 12.51 -15.99 -9.21
N ASN A 158 11.27 -16.37 -9.56
CA ASN A 158 10.15 -15.42 -9.53
C ASN A 158 9.82 -14.95 -8.10
N LEU A 159 9.97 -15.83 -7.11
CA LEU A 159 9.77 -15.48 -5.71
C LEU A 159 10.80 -14.44 -5.25
N ASP A 160 12.09 -14.65 -5.57
CA ASP A 160 13.16 -13.70 -5.23
C ASP A 160 12.91 -12.32 -5.86
N LYS A 161 12.42 -12.30 -7.11
CA LYS A 161 12.06 -11.03 -7.79
C LYS A 161 10.95 -10.30 -7.08
N ILE A 162 9.86 -10.99 -6.72
CA ILE A 162 8.73 -10.42 -5.99
C ILE A 162 9.21 -9.88 -4.65
N THR A 163 9.96 -10.68 -3.90
CA THR A 163 10.46 -10.31 -2.57
C THR A 163 11.38 -9.10 -2.63
N ASN A 164 12.37 -9.09 -3.52
CA ASN A 164 13.32 -7.98 -3.61
C ASN A 164 12.67 -6.70 -4.13
N LYS A 165 11.74 -6.80 -5.08
CA LYS A 165 10.92 -5.64 -5.49
C LYS A 165 10.13 -5.10 -4.31
N PHE A 166 9.48 -5.97 -3.55
CA PHE A 166 8.70 -5.58 -2.38
C PHE A 166 9.56 -4.89 -1.31
N ILE A 167 10.72 -5.46 -0.95
CA ILE A 167 11.66 -4.86 0.01
C ILE A 167 12.05 -3.44 -0.45
N LYS A 168 12.45 -3.29 -1.71
CA LYS A 168 12.85 -2.00 -2.29
C LYS A 168 11.73 -0.97 -2.20
N ASP A 169 10.54 -1.34 -2.70
CA ASP A 169 9.39 -0.44 -2.77
C ASP A 169 8.93 -0.01 -1.37
N ILE A 170 8.86 -0.94 -0.41
CA ILE A 170 8.45 -0.63 0.96
C ILE A 170 9.49 0.23 1.67
N THR A 171 10.78 -0.11 1.59
CA THR A 171 11.84 0.70 2.19
C THR A 171 11.76 2.14 1.71
N GLN A 172 11.67 2.34 0.40
CA GLN A 172 11.58 3.67 -0.20
C GLN A 172 10.29 4.41 0.20
N ASN A 173 9.16 3.70 0.28
CA ASN A 173 7.89 4.29 0.67
C ASN A 173 7.82 4.66 2.15
N ILE A 174 8.48 3.91 3.04
CA ILE A 174 8.63 4.29 4.46
C ILE A 174 9.49 5.55 4.59
N GLU A 175 10.65 5.59 3.94
CA GLU A 175 11.55 6.75 3.96
C GLU A 175 10.88 8.04 3.45
N ASN A 176 9.98 7.90 2.47
CA ASN A 176 9.25 9.02 1.87
C ASN A 176 7.86 9.26 2.49
N PHE A 177 7.50 8.62 3.60
CA PHE A 177 6.18 8.69 4.23
C PHE A 177 5.00 8.38 3.27
N SER A 178 5.23 7.59 2.21
CA SER A 178 4.22 7.23 1.20
C SER A 178 3.44 5.97 1.63
N TYR A 179 2.82 5.99 2.80
CA TYR A 179 2.22 4.80 3.41
C TYR A 179 1.08 4.19 2.59
N ASN A 180 0.28 4.99 1.92
CA ASN A 180 -0.76 4.49 1.02
C ASN A 180 -0.20 3.66 -0.15
N LYS A 181 1.01 3.98 -0.63
CA LYS A 181 1.68 3.16 -1.65
C LYS A 181 2.15 1.82 -1.10
N ILE A 182 2.49 1.75 0.20
CA ILE A 182 2.85 0.48 0.86
C ILE A 182 1.68 -0.50 0.77
N ILE A 183 0.46 -0.03 1.03
CA ILE A 183 -0.73 -0.88 0.95
C ILE A 183 -0.97 -1.37 -0.48
N ALA A 184 -0.77 -0.51 -1.49
CA ALA A 184 -0.83 -0.93 -2.90
C ALA A 184 0.24 -1.99 -3.24
N ASN A 185 1.48 -1.82 -2.78
CA ASN A 185 2.55 -2.80 -2.96
C ASN A 185 2.23 -4.14 -2.25
N LEU A 186 1.60 -4.09 -1.08
CA LEU A 186 1.16 -5.29 -0.37
C LEU A 186 0.09 -6.07 -1.16
N HIS A 187 -0.88 -5.37 -1.76
CA HIS A 187 -1.87 -5.99 -2.65
C HIS A 187 -1.23 -6.62 -3.91
N GLU A 188 -0.24 -5.94 -4.51
CA GLU A 188 0.51 -6.47 -5.65
C GLU A 188 1.27 -7.73 -5.26
N THR A 189 1.98 -7.70 -4.12
CA THR A 189 2.75 -8.83 -3.59
C THR A 189 1.83 -10.00 -3.23
N TYR A 190 0.69 -9.75 -2.58
CA TYR A 190 -0.34 -10.76 -2.31
C TYR A 190 -0.78 -11.48 -3.61
N THR A 191 -1.06 -10.70 -4.65
CA THR A 191 -1.47 -11.24 -5.96
C THR A 191 -0.35 -12.07 -6.60
N GLY A 192 0.89 -11.59 -6.51
CA GLY A 192 2.07 -12.29 -7.01
C GLY A 192 2.30 -13.61 -6.28
N LEU A 193 2.27 -13.61 -4.95
CA LEU A 193 2.45 -14.80 -4.12
C LEU A 193 1.38 -15.86 -4.38
N ASN A 194 0.10 -15.49 -4.48
CA ASN A 194 -0.96 -16.44 -4.80
C ASN A 194 -0.76 -17.14 -6.15
N LYS A 195 -0.14 -16.47 -7.13
CA LYS A 195 0.15 -17.07 -8.44
C LYS A 195 1.32 -18.04 -8.40
N ILE A 196 2.38 -17.70 -7.66
CA ILE A 196 3.62 -18.48 -7.66
C ILE A 196 3.63 -19.62 -6.65
N ILE A 197 2.84 -19.55 -5.58
CA ILE A 197 2.80 -20.59 -4.54
C ILE A 197 2.37 -21.93 -5.13
N LEU A 198 1.64 -21.94 -6.24
CA LEU A 198 1.22 -23.14 -6.95
C LEU A 198 2.36 -23.85 -7.70
N ASN A 199 3.55 -23.24 -7.77
CA ASN A 199 4.67 -23.73 -8.58
C ASN A 199 5.65 -24.63 -7.80
N LYS A 200 5.26 -25.19 -6.67
CA LYS A 200 6.08 -26.10 -5.86
C LYS A 200 7.47 -25.50 -5.57
N ILE A 201 7.52 -24.51 -4.71
CA ILE A 201 8.76 -23.80 -4.36
C ILE A 201 9.53 -24.60 -3.31
N GLU A 202 10.84 -24.68 -3.44
CA GLU A 202 11.75 -25.26 -2.43
C GLU A 202 11.50 -24.62 -1.06
N LYS A 203 11.46 -25.46 -0.02
CA LYS A 203 11.12 -25.06 1.35
C LYS A 203 11.99 -23.93 1.88
N GLU A 204 13.32 -24.11 1.83
CA GLU A 204 14.29 -23.15 2.36
C GLU A 204 14.14 -21.77 1.68
N LYS A 205 13.97 -21.80 0.38
CA LYS A 205 13.74 -20.61 -0.43
C LYS A 205 12.41 -19.92 -0.07
N LEU A 206 11.35 -20.69 0.13
CA LEU A 206 10.05 -20.19 0.51
C LEU A 206 10.09 -19.54 1.90
N VAL A 207 10.67 -20.21 2.88
CA VAL A 207 10.83 -19.73 4.27
C VAL A 207 11.64 -18.43 4.29
N GLU A 208 12.79 -18.39 3.60
CA GLU A 208 13.68 -17.23 3.59
C GLU A 208 12.99 -16.00 2.98
N ASN A 209 12.33 -16.16 1.84
CA ASN A 209 11.63 -15.05 1.18
C ASN A 209 10.41 -14.60 1.97
N TYR A 210 9.63 -15.53 2.50
CA TYR A 210 8.46 -15.20 3.30
C TYR A 210 8.84 -14.48 4.60
N LYS A 211 9.90 -14.92 5.29
CA LYS A 211 10.50 -14.20 6.44
C LYS A 211 10.80 -12.74 6.06
N LYS A 212 11.49 -12.51 4.94
CA LYS A 212 11.84 -11.14 4.49
C LYS A 212 10.59 -10.29 4.27
N ILE A 213 9.55 -10.85 3.65
CA ILE A 213 8.27 -10.16 3.42
C ILE A 213 7.61 -9.80 4.77
N LEU A 214 7.53 -10.74 5.70
CA LEU A 214 6.92 -10.53 7.02
C LEU A 214 7.66 -9.44 7.83
N ILE A 215 8.99 -9.44 7.82
CA ILE A 215 9.79 -8.40 8.49
C ILE A 215 9.45 -7.02 7.90
N VAL A 216 9.38 -6.91 6.58
CA VAL A 216 9.18 -5.63 5.89
C VAL A 216 7.79 -5.06 6.11
N ILE A 217 6.76 -5.90 6.29
CA ILE A 217 5.40 -5.43 6.57
C ILE A 217 5.12 -5.26 8.08
N SER A 218 6.01 -5.70 8.95
CA SER A 218 5.78 -5.63 10.41
C SER A 218 5.52 -4.21 10.95
N PRO A 219 6.09 -3.12 10.42
CA PRO A 219 5.72 -1.78 10.85
C PRO A 219 4.26 -1.40 10.52
N ILE A 220 3.64 -2.06 9.56
CA ILE A 220 2.28 -1.80 9.10
C ILE A 220 1.26 -2.68 9.83
N ILE A 221 1.46 -3.98 9.82
CA ILE A 221 0.58 -5.01 10.43
C ILE A 221 1.40 -5.92 11.38
N PRO A 222 1.80 -5.39 12.55
CA PRO A 222 2.73 -6.06 13.45
C PRO A 222 2.19 -7.38 14.02
N HIS A 223 0.91 -7.45 14.40
CA HIS A 223 0.34 -8.67 14.99
C HIS A 223 0.31 -9.81 13.99
N PHE A 224 -0.18 -9.54 12.78
CA PHE A 224 -0.17 -10.50 11.68
C PHE A 224 1.25 -11.00 11.38
N SER A 225 2.21 -10.07 11.25
CA SER A 225 3.60 -10.42 10.91
C SER A 225 4.25 -11.29 11.98
N ASN A 226 4.08 -10.94 13.25
CA ASN A 226 4.68 -11.70 14.36
C ASN A 226 4.07 -13.09 14.47
N GLU A 227 2.75 -13.22 14.37
CA GLU A 227 2.07 -14.51 14.40
C GLU A 227 2.57 -15.41 13.25
N CYS A 228 2.65 -14.87 12.02
CA CYS A 228 3.13 -15.63 10.86
C CYS A 228 4.61 -16.02 11.00
N LEU A 229 5.47 -15.16 11.57
CA LEU A 229 6.88 -15.49 11.85
C LEU A 229 7.00 -16.62 12.88
N GLU A 230 6.18 -16.58 13.92
CA GLU A 230 6.15 -17.62 14.94
C GLU A 230 5.71 -18.97 14.37
N MET A 231 4.70 -18.98 13.49
CA MET A 231 4.22 -20.19 12.80
C MET A 231 5.28 -20.86 11.91
N ILE A 232 6.22 -20.11 11.36
CA ILE A 232 7.37 -20.66 10.62
C ILE A 232 8.64 -20.80 11.48
N ASN A 233 8.49 -20.76 12.82
CA ASN A 233 9.55 -20.93 13.81
C ASN A 233 10.69 -19.88 13.72
N ILE A 234 10.40 -18.65 13.33
CA ILE A 234 11.35 -17.54 13.28
C ILE A 234 11.09 -16.61 14.47
N LYS A 235 11.97 -16.60 15.47
CA LYS A 235 11.84 -15.76 16.69
C LYS A 235 12.95 -14.72 16.84
N GLU A 236 14.03 -14.86 16.09
CA GLU A 236 15.23 -14.04 16.23
C GLU A 236 15.73 -13.53 14.87
N ASN A 237 16.70 -12.61 14.91
CA ASN A 237 17.32 -12.03 13.70
C ASN A 237 16.32 -11.37 12.74
N LEU A 238 15.46 -10.53 13.29
CA LEU A 238 14.47 -9.76 12.54
C LEU A 238 15.05 -8.44 12.00
N LEU A 239 16.29 -8.50 11.48
CA LEU A 239 16.92 -7.33 10.84
C LEU A 239 16.23 -7.01 9.51
N TRP A 240 16.14 -5.71 9.22
CA TRP A 240 15.61 -5.22 7.96
C TRP A 240 16.39 -5.81 6.79
N PRO A 241 15.73 -6.51 5.84
CA PRO A 241 16.42 -7.23 4.79
C PRO A 241 17.01 -6.26 3.75
N LYS A 242 18.21 -6.59 3.27
CA LYS A 242 18.85 -5.86 2.19
C LYS A 242 18.29 -6.31 0.84
N VAL A 243 18.20 -5.38 -0.09
CA VAL A 243 17.80 -5.65 -1.48
C VAL A 243 18.96 -6.33 -2.22
N GLU A 244 18.68 -7.43 -2.89
CA GLU A 244 19.61 -8.09 -3.80
C GLU A 244 19.33 -7.62 -5.23
N GLU A 245 20.07 -6.62 -5.69
CA GLU A 245 19.87 -5.94 -6.99
C GLU A 245 19.84 -6.91 -8.18
N LYS A 246 20.56 -8.06 -8.11
CA LYS A 246 20.55 -9.08 -9.16
C LYS A 246 19.16 -9.60 -9.53
N PHE A 247 18.21 -9.57 -8.59
CA PHE A 247 16.83 -10.01 -8.83
C PHE A 247 15.92 -8.90 -9.36
N LEU A 248 16.38 -7.66 -9.35
CA LEU A 248 15.62 -6.49 -9.85
C LEU A 248 15.89 -6.21 -11.33
N PHE A 249 16.87 -6.89 -11.93
CA PHE A 249 17.14 -6.74 -13.35
C PHE A 249 16.02 -7.40 -14.17
N GLU A 250 15.15 -6.58 -14.74
CA GLU A 250 14.23 -7.03 -15.77
C GLU A 250 14.98 -7.15 -17.10
N GLU A 251 15.31 -8.38 -17.51
CA GLU A 251 15.84 -8.63 -18.86
C GLU A 251 14.80 -8.31 -19.92
N ASN A 252 13.52 -8.53 -19.62
CA ASN A 252 12.42 -8.33 -20.54
C ASN A 252 11.42 -7.32 -20.00
N ILE A 253 11.01 -6.39 -20.84
CA ILE A 253 10.03 -5.36 -20.54
C ILE A 253 8.85 -5.40 -21.52
N LYS A 254 7.75 -4.81 -21.12
CA LYS A 254 6.53 -4.70 -21.93
C LYS A 254 6.56 -3.42 -22.75
N PHE A 255 6.66 -3.55 -24.07
CA PHE A 255 6.50 -2.45 -25.01
C PHE A 255 5.05 -2.29 -25.43
N ILE A 256 4.51 -1.10 -25.30
CA ILE A 256 3.17 -0.76 -25.77
C ILE A 256 3.28 -0.43 -27.27
N ILE A 257 2.55 -1.16 -28.11
CA ILE A 257 2.52 -0.92 -29.55
C ILE A 257 1.26 -0.12 -29.89
N GLN A 258 1.48 1.03 -30.49
CA GLN A 258 0.41 1.94 -30.91
C GLN A 258 0.44 2.17 -32.42
N PHE A 259 -0.75 2.28 -33.01
CA PHE A 259 -0.95 2.75 -34.37
C PHE A 259 -1.89 3.95 -34.34
N ASN A 260 -1.43 5.07 -34.91
CA ASN A 260 -2.16 6.35 -34.94
C ASN A 260 -2.67 6.75 -33.53
N GLY A 261 -1.81 6.60 -32.51
CA GLY A 261 -2.10 6.95 -31.12
C GLY A 261 -2.95 5.93 -30.34
N LYS A 262 -3.49 4.88 -30.99
CA LYS A 262 -4.31 3.85 -30.33
C LYS A 262 -3.48 2.62 -29.99
N THR A 263 -3.50 2.18 -28.73
CA THR A 263 -2.83 0.95 -28.28
C THR A 263 -3.48 -0.27 -28.95
N ARG A 264 -2.67 -1.12 -29.57
CA ARG A 264 -3.13 -2.33 -30.27
C ARG A 264 -2.65 -3.62 -29.62
N LYS A 265 -1.42 -3.62 -29.11
CA LYS A 265 -0.83 -4.80 -28.47
C LYS A 265 0.27 -4.40 -27.51
N ILE A 266 0.61 -5.33 -26.61
CA ILE A 266 1.80 -5.26 -25.77
C ILE A 266 2.73 -6.40 -26.21
N ILE A 267 3.98 -6.07 -26.55
CA ILE A 267 5.03 -7.04 -26.88
C ILE A 267 6.06 -7.08 -25.74
N VAL A 268 6.40 -8.28 -25.30
CA VAL A 268 7.50 -8.50 -24.37
C VAL A 268 8.81 -8.59 -25.17
N SER A 269 9.79 -7.76 -24.83
CA SER A 269 11.10 -7.77 -25.47
C SER A 269 12.20 -7.40 -24.48
N LYS A 270 13.46 -7.73 -24.79
CA LYS A 270 14.60 -7.40 -23.94
C LYS A 270 14.66 -5.91 -23.64
N LYS A 271 15.09 -5.56 -22.44
CA LYS A 271 15.39 -4.17 -22.07
C LYS A 271 16.41 -3.60 -23.06
N ASN A 272 16.27 -2.35 -23.43
CA ASN A 272 17.08 -1.67 -24.45
C ASN A 272 16.93 -2.23 -25.87
N THR A 273 15.84 -2.95 -26.17
CA THR A 273 15.50 -3.30 -27.54
C THR A 273 15.42 -2.02 -28.39
N THR A 274 16.13 -2.00 -29.51
CA THR A 274 16.13 -0.87 -30.43
C THR A 274 14.83 -0.75 -31.21
N GLU A 275 14.56 0.43 -31.75
CA GLU A 275 13.37 0.69 -32.61
C GLU A 275 13.30 -0.33 -33.76
N SER A 276 14.43 -0.60 -34.42
CA SER A 276 14.50 -1.54 -35.56
C SER A 276 14.14 -2.97 -35.18
N LEU A 277 14.65 -3.46 -34.07
CA LEU A 277 14.34 -4.81 -33.54
C LEU A 277 12.87 -4.92 -33.14
N LEU A 278 12.31 -3.86 -32.54
CA LEU A 278 10.90 -3.85 -32.16
C LEU A 278 9.99 -3.81 -33.38
N LEU A 279 10.35 -3.05 -34.43
CA LEU A 279 9.65 -3.02 -35.70
C LEU A 279 9.67 -4.39 -36.42
N ASN A 280 10.77 -5.13 -36.37
CA ASN A 280 10.83 -6.47 -36.94
C ASN A 280 9.84 -7.40 -36.23
N LYS A 281 9.78 -7.36 -34.91
CA LYS A 281 8.79 -8.14 -34.13
C LYS A 281 7.34 -7.74 -34.45
N ILE A 282 7.09 -6.47 -34.72
CA ILE A 282 5.75 -5.98 -35.14
C ILE A 282 5.39 -6.53 -36.50
N LYS A 283 6.34 -6.59 -37.46
CA LYS A 283 6.13 -7.14 -38.81
C LYS A 283 5.94 -8.66 -38.79
N GLU A 284 6.59 -9.36 -37.87
CA GLU A 284 6.45 -10.83 -37.70
C GLU A 284 5.12 -11.22 -37.02
N ASP A 285 4.45 -10.28 -36.34
CA ASP A 285 3.18 -10.53 -35.68
C ASP A 285 2.02 -10.31 -36.67
N ASN A 286 1.33 -11.38 -37.07
CA ASN A 286 0.26 -11.32 -38.08
C ASN A 286 -0.78 -10.25 -37.83
N LYS A 287 -1.24 -10.08 -36.56
CA LYS A 287 -2.26 -9.08 -36.21
C LYS A 287 -1.76 -7.63 -36.26
N LEU A 288 -0.48 -7.41 -35.92
CA LEU A 288 0.10 -6.08 -35.96
C LEU A 288 0.52 -5.71 -37.39
N ASN A 289 0.95 -6.70 -38.18
CA ASN A 289 1.34 -6.49 -39.57
C ASN A 289 0.15 -6.03 -40.44
N GLU A 290 -1.08 -6.46 -40.13
CA GLU A 290 -2.31 -5.95 -40.80
C GLU A 290 -2.44 -4.42 -40.77
N TYR A 291 -1.92 -3.77 -39.70
CA TYR A 291 -1.92 -2.30 -39.60
C TYR A 291 -0.86 -1.65 -40.49
N LEU A 292 0.10 -2.41 -40.98
CA LEU A 292 1.17 -1.96 -41.90
C LEU A 292 0.89 -2.31 -43.36
N ASN A 293 0.07 -3.34 -43.62
CA ASN A 293 -0.24 -3.80 -44.97
C ASN A 293 -0.90 -2.70 -45.81
N ASN A 294 -0.32 -2.43 -46.96
CA ASN A 294 -0.77 -1.43 -47.93
C ASN A 294 -0.80 0.01 -47.39
N LYS A 295 -0.01 0.31 -46.34
CA LYS A 295 0.09 1.65 -45.78
C LYS A 295 1.54 2.12 -45.71
N ASN A 296 1.74 3.41 -45.94
CA ASN A 296 3.05 4.02 -45.78
C ASN A 296 3.22 4.56 -44.35
N ILE A 297 4.35 4.23 -43.73
CA ILE A 297 4.73 4.77 -42.43
C ILE A 297 5.15 6.24 -42.64
N GLN A 298 4.36 7.16 -42.11
CA GLN A 298 4.68 8.59 -42.14
C GLN A 298 5.65 9.00 -41.02
N LYS A 299 5.43 8.48 -39.82
CA LYS A 299 6.23 8.84 -38.63
C LYS A 299 6.27 7.68 -37.66
N LYS A 300 7.40 7.54 -36.96
CA LYS A 300 7.58 6.63 -35.83
C LYS A 300 7.97 7.44 -34.61
N ILE A 301 7.30 7.21 -33.50
CA ILE A 301 7.61 7.81 -32.20
C ILE A 301 8.02 6.65 -31.30
N PHE A 302 9.32 6.52 -31.05
CA PHE A 302 9.87 5.47 -30.22
C PHE A 302 10.31 6.08 -28.87
N ILE A 303 9.77 5.56 -27.78
CA ILE A 303 10.20 5.87 -26.41
C ILE A 303 10.90 4.63 -25.87
N PRO A 304 12.23 4.68 -25.68
CA PRO A 304 13.02 3.54 -25.20
C PRO A 304 12.41 2.91 -23.95
N ASN A 305 12.36 1.58 -23.92
CA ASN A 305 11.84 0.78 -22.81
C ASN A 305 10.35 1.04 -22.43
N LYS A 306 9.57 1.67 -23.32
CA LYS A 306 8.18 2.04 -23.00
C LYS A 306 7.21 1.74 -24.13
N LEU A 307 7.35 2.41 -25.26
CA LEU A 307 6.38 2.27 -26.35
C LEU A 307 6.97 2.60 -27.73
N ILE A 308 6.28 2.13 -28.76
CA ILE A 308 6.40 2.63 -30.11
C ILE A 308 5.02 2.99 -30.65
N ASN A 309 4.88 4.20 -31.22
CA ASN A 309 3.69 4.64 -31.93
C ASN A 309 4.03 4.84 -33.41
N ILE A 310 3.36 4.07 -34.29
CA ILE A 310 3.55 4.11 -35.73
C ILE A 310 2.38 4.87 -36.34
N ILE A 311 2.67 5.96 -37.05
CA ILE A 311 1.67 6.79 -37.76
C ILE A 311 1.71 6.35 -39.22
N THR A 312 0.56 5.88 -39.68
CA THR A 312 0.33 5.46 -41.08
C THR A 312 -0.77 6.29 -41.69
N ASN A 313 -0.72 6.43 -43.04
CA ASN A 313 -1.81 7.04 -43.83
C ASN A 313 -3.02 6.12 -43.92
#